data_73bdfeb4764d7c5e848388524f67f476
#
_entry.id   73bdfeb4764d7c5e848388524f67f476
#
_cell.length_a   1.000
_cell.length_b   1.000
_cell.length_c   1.000
_cell.angle_alpha   90.00
_cell.angle_beta   90.00
_cell.angle_gamma   90.00
#
_symmetry.space_group_name_H-M   'P 1'
#
loop_
_entity.id
_entity.type
_entity.pdbx_description
1 polymer ?
#
loop_
_entity_poly.entity_id
_entity_poly.type
_entity_poly.pdbx_seq_one_letter_code
_entity_poly.pdbx_strand_id
1 'polypeptide(L)'
;METVTYSVKIIHHNRIFCATASKYLIAVTYYMFVIEKEWQDAFRLADGVKSAVRTAERQTLKSKQRPTVRYDFGAEFYKFPSYLRRSAIAKAFGMVSSYHSNHERWENADPGERGAEPVLRKAGMIYPAMYRDNCFVRTGTYTARLKVWIRNTWDWIDIKLRKSDVDYILHHCSGFKECVPTLQKRGKNWYLDFTFQYNTTLHNTDIREQTILAVDLGINSCCTCAAMRADGTVIGRKFLKLPREYDCLRRRTGRIKRAQRHGSHDVSGLWKLADGINDDIASKTAAFIMDAAALYHADTVVFEHLDLSGKKRGSKKQRLALWKARKVQDIVQNRCHRVGMRISRICAWNTSRLAFDGSGKVMRGNESARTGGSYSVCEFQNGRIYNCDLNAAYNIGARYYIRKLTKSIPVTEWQRIQAKVPACAKRSTCTLSDLIRLFSVLYAAA
;
A
#
# COMPACT_ATOMS: atom_id res chain seq x y z
N MET A 1 -7.32 12.71 -8.29
CA MET A 1 -8.00 12.76 -6.96
C MET A 1 -7.37 11.69 -6.08
N GLU A 2 -6.90 12.06 -4.92
CA GLU A 2 -6.25 11.18 -3.95
C GLU A 2 -7.09 11.08 -2.69
N THR A 3 -6.88 10.03 -1.90
CA THR A 3 -7.58 9.82 -0.63
C THR A 3 -6.60 9.54 0.50
N VAL A 4 -6.94 10.01 1.69
CA VAL A 4 -6.22 9.68 2.91
C VAL A 4 -7.22 9.35 4.03
N THR A 5 -6.89 8.37 4.86
CA THR A 5 -7.77 7.94 5.95
C THR A 5 -7.06 8.09 7.28
N TYR A 6 -7.74 8.71 8.23
CA TYR A 6 -7.29 8.87 9.62
C TYR A 6 -8.29 8.26 10.57
N SER A 7 -7.76 7.60 11.60
CA SER A 7 -8.56 6.93 12.63
C SER A 7 -8.68 7.80 13.86
N VAL A 8 -9.91 8.11 14.24
CA VAL A 8 -10.23 8.84 15.47
C VAL A 8 -10.80 7.87 16.49
N LYS A 9 -10.15 7.77 17.65
CA LYS A 9 -10.59 6.88 18.72
C LYS A 9 -11.88 7.39 19.34
N ILE A 10 -12.87 6.49 19.50
CA ILE A 10 -14.08 6.74 20.27
C ILE A 10 -13.78 6.43 21.75
N ILE A 11 -14.15 7.35 22.63
CA ILE A 11 -14.02 7.20 24.07
C ILE A 11 -15.32 6.60 24.61
N HIS A 12 -15.25 5.40 25.21
CA HIS A 12 -16.41 4.61 25.75
C HIS A 12 -17.26 3.82 24.73
N HIS A 13 -18.27 3.09 25.22
CA HIS A 13 -19.35 2.38 24.49
C HIS A 13 -18.97 1.09 23.74
N ASN A 14 -17.97 0.32 24.17
CA ASN A 14 -17.44 -0.83 23.44
C ASN A 14 -18.46 -1.95 23.11
N ARG A 15 -19.41 -2.26 24.01
CA ARG A 15 -20.38 -3.38 23.81
C ARG A 15 -21.43 -3.07 22.75
N ILE A 16 -21.94 -1.83 22.73
CA ILE A 16 -22.96 -1.36 21.80
C ILE A 16 -22.47 -1.44 20.36
N PHE A 17 -21.22 -1.04 20.12
CA PHE A 17 -20.62 -1.12 18.78
C PHE A 17 -20.41 -2.55 18.30
N CYS A 18 -20.14 -3.51 19.21
CA CYS A 18 -20.08 -4.93 18.85
C CYS A 18 -21.43 -5.41 18.32
N ALA A 19 -22.53 -5.11 19.02
CA ALA A 19 -23.88 -5.48 18.59
C ALA A 19 -24.25 -4.85 17.25
N THR A 20 -23.94 -3.56 17.08
CA THR A 20 -24.15 -2.83 15.82
C THR A 20 -23.38 -3.46 14.65
N ALA A 21 -22.10 -3.76 14.84
CA ALA A 21 -21.28 -4.42 13.81
C ALA A 21 -21.77 -5.83 13.48
N SER A 22 -22.21 -6.60 14.49
CA SER A 22 -22.79 -7.95 14.29
C SER A 22 -24.08 -7.88 13.48
N LYS A 23 -25.01 -6.97 13.82
CA LYS A 23 -26.25 -6.77 13.05
C LYS A 23 -25.97 -6.35 11.61
N TYR A 24 -24.99 -5.48 11.42
CA TYR A 24 -24.57 -5.08 10.09
C TYR A 24 -23.95 -6.24 9.28
N LEU A 25 -23.11 -7.06 9.92
CA LEU A 25 -22.50 -8.25 9.29
C LEU A 25 -23.58 -9.24 8.83
N ILE A 26 -24.60 -9.49 9.66
CA ILE A 26 -25.72 -10.38 9.31
C ILE A 26 -26.44 -9.83 8.07
N ALA A 27 -26.70 -8.52 8.01
CA ALA A 27 -27.31 -7.89 6.83
C ALA A 27 -26.44 -8.00 5.57
N VAL A 28 -25.11 -7.85 5.69
CA VAL A 28 -24.18 -8.07 4.55
C VAL A 28 -24.24 -9.53 4.09
N THR A 29 -24.24 -10.48 5.01
CA THR A 29 -24.31 -11.92 4.69
C THR A 29 -25.62 -12.28 3.99
N TYR A 30 -26.73 -11.71 4.46
CA TYR A 30 -28.03 -11.83 3.79
C TYR A 30 -27.98 -11.35 2.34
N TYR A 31 -27.44 -10.16 2.11
CA TYR A 31 -27.32 -9.65 0.74
C TYR A 31 -26.28 -10.40 -0.11
N MET A 32 -25.24 -10.95 0.47
CA MET A 32 -24.34 -11.86 -0.26
C MET A 32 -25.11 -13.07 -0.79
N PHE A 33 -25.98 -13.67 0.04
CA PHE A 33 -26.81 -14.79 -0.37
C PHE A 33 -27.79 -14.38 -1.50
N VAL A 34 -28.48 -13.26 -1.37
CA VAL A 34 -29.43 -12.79 -2.38
C VAL A 34 -28.72 -12.50 -3.72
N ILE A 35 -27.61 -11.76 -3.67
CA ILE A 35 -26.86 -11.36 -4.86
C ILE A 35 -26.24 -12.58 -5.56
N GLU A 36 -25.72 -13.55 -4.81
CA GLU A 36 -25.18 -14.79 -5.39
C GLU A 36 -26.27 -15.62 -6.07
N LYS A 37 -27.42 -15.78 -5.43
CA LYS A 37 -28.58 -16.52 -5.99
C LYS A 37 -29.11 -15.89 -7.27
N GLU A 38 -29.09 -14.58 -7.37
CA GLU A 38 -29.61 -13.81 -8.50
C GLU A 38 -28.50 -13.29 -9.42
N TRP A 39 -27.28 -13.82 -9.28
CA TRP A 39 -26.10 -13.27 -9.99
C TRP A 39 -26.30 -13.25 -11.49
N GLN A 40 -26.65 -14.37 -12.10
CA GLN A 40 -26.77 -14.48 -13.56
C GLN A 40 -27.92 -13.65 -14.12
N ASP A 41 -29.06 -13.62 -13.41
CA ASP A 41 -30.29 -13.01 -13.90
C ASP A 41 -30.37 -11.50 -13.67
N ALA A 42 -29.68 -11.00 -12.61
CA ALA A 42 -29.93 -9.63 -12.17
C ALA A 42 -28.68 -8.79 -11.87
N PHE A 43 -27.53 -9.40 -11.51
CA PHE A 43 -26.39 -8.63 -11.00
C PHE A 43 -25.16 -8.67 -11.91
N ARG A 44 -25.00 -9.69 -12.75
CA ARG A 44 -23.84 -9.83 -13.64
C ARG A 44 -23.67 -8.61 -14.57
N LEU A 45 -24.77 -8.08 -15.09
CA LEU A 45 -24.78 -6.93 -16.02
C LEU A 45 -25.07 -5.60 -15.31
N ALA A 46 -25.00 -5.55 -13.98
CA ALA A 46 -25.23 -4.31 -13.25
C ALA A 46 -24.17 -3.27 -13.59
N ASP A 47 -24.62 -2.11 -14.08
CA ASP A 47 -23.76 -0.94 -14.33
C ASP A 47 -23.37 -0.29 -12.99
N GLY A 48 -22.41 -0.91 -12.31
CA GLY A 48 -21.84 -0.44 -11.07
C GLY A 48 -22.72 -0.62 -9.81
N VAL A 49 -22.16 -0.16 -8.69
CA VAL A 49 -22.75 -0.34 -7.36
C VAL A 49 -24.14 0.27 -7.21
N LYS A 50 -24.41 1.43 -7.84
CA LYS A 50 -25.72 2.11 -7.75
C LYS A 50 -26.84 1.28 -8.37
N SER A 51 -26.58 0.67 -9.53
CA SER A 51 -27.48 -0.24 -10.22
C SER A 51 -27.75 -1.48 -9.38
N ALA A 52 -26.69 -2.12 -8.86
CA ALA A 52 -26.81 -3.28 -7.99
C ALA A 52 -27.61 -3.01 -6.72
N VAL A 53 -27.43 -1.84 -6.09
CA VAL A 53 -28.23 -1.43 -4.91
C VAL A 53 -29.70 -1.32 -5.27
N ARG A 54 -30.05 -0.68 -6.39
CA ARG A 54 -31.45 -0.55 -6.84
C ARG A 54 -32.07 -1.92 -7.11
N THR A 55 -31.34 -2.80 -7.77
CA THR A 55 -31.81 -4.17 -8.08
C THR A 55 -32.05 -4.96 -6.80
N ALA A 56 -31.11 -4.94 -5.85
CA ALA A 56 -31.28 -5.61 -4.58
C ALA A 56 -32.48 -5.04 -3.77
N GLU A 57 -32.65 -3.72 -3.72
CA GLU A 57 -33.80 -3.10 -3.06
C GLU A 57 -35.13 -3.51 -3.72
N ARG A 58 -35.17 -3.66 -5.05
CA ARG A 58 -36.38 -4.16 -5.74
C ARG A 58 -36.73 -5.59 -5.36
N GLN A 59 -35.76 -6.45 -5.15
CA GLN A 59 -35.99 -7.86 -4.82
C GLN A 59 -36.30 -8.11 -3.35
N THR A 60 -35.89 -7.17 -2.46
CA THR A 60 -35.90 -7.38 -1.00
C THR A 60 -36.82 -6.46 -0.21
N LEU A 61 -37.38 -5.41 -0.83
CA LEU A 61 -38.23 -4.44 -0.14
C LEU A 61 -39.63 -4.41 -0.72
N LYS A 62 -40.63 -4.57 0.16
CA LYS A 62 -42.03 -4.32 -0.16
C LYS A 62 -42.29 -2.85 -0.41
N SER A 63 -43.17 -2.55 -1.31
CA SER A 63 -43.71 -1.20 -1.57
C SER A 63 -45.19 -1.28 -1.90
N LYS A 64 -45.88 -0.13 -1.99
CA LYS A 64 -47.29 -0.07 -2.41
C LYS A 64 -47.52 -0.75 -3.76
N GLN A 65 -46.57 -0.61 -4.69
CA GLN A 65 -46.60 -1.21 -6.04
C GLN A 65 -46.11 -2.67 -6.07
N ARG A 66 -45.40 -3.12 -5.02
CA ARG A 66 -44.84 -4.47 -4.86
C ARG A 66 -45.08 -4.97 -3.45
N PRO A 67 -46.31 -5.45 -3.17
CA PRO A 67 -46.68 -5.94 -1.83
C PRO A 67 -45.94 -7.23 -1.46
N THR A 68 -45.48 -8.00 -2.44
CA THR A 68 -44.71 -9.23 -2.25
C THR A 68 -43.33 -9.08 -2.88
N VAL A 69 -42.34 -9.67 -2.24
CA VAL A 69 -40.95 -9.73 -2.73
C VAL A 69 -40.40 -11.11 -2.53
N ARG A 70 -39.45 -11.54 -3.39
CA ARG A 70 -38.86 -12.86 -3.32
C ARG A 70 -38.08 -13.08 -2.02
N TYR A 71 -37.42 -12.03 -1.54
CA TYR A 71 -36.61 -12.04 -0.31
C TYR A 71 -37.07 -10.88 0.58
N ASP A 72 -37.76 -11.15 1.70
CA ASP A 72 -38.31 -10.11 2.55
C ASP A 72 -37.30 -9.65 3.60
N PHE A 73 -36.48 -8.67 3.27
CA PHE A 73 -35.53 -8.05 4.22
C PHE A 73 -36.24 -7.45 5.46
N GLY A 74 -37.44 -6.88 5.30
CA GLY A 74 -38.16 -6.26 6.38
C GLY A 74 -38.65 -7.23 7.45
N ALA A 75 -38.91 -8.48 7.07
CA ALA A 75 -39.31 -9.54 8.01
C ALA A 75 -38.14 -9.94 8.93
N GLU A 76 -36.88 -9.99 8.39
CA GLU A 76 -35.71 -10.37 9.16
C GLU A 76 -35.05 -9.21 9.91
N PHE A 77 -35.14 -7.99 9.35
CA PHE A 77 -34.42 -6.80 9.84
C PHE A 77 -35.38 -5.64 10.15
N TYR A 78 -36.11 -5.75 11.24
CA TYR A 78 -37.05 -4.73 11.64
C TYR A 78 -36.39 -3.36 11.84
N LYS A 79 -36.94 -2.32 11.20
CA LYS A 79 -36.50 -0.90 11.28
C LYS A 79 -35.01 -0.68 10.94
N PHE A 80 -34.39 -1.57 10.13
CA PHE A 80 -32.99 -1.41 9.76
C PHE A 80 -32.78 -0.10 8.95
N PRO A 81 -31.80 0.75 9.32
CA PRO A 81 -31.60 2.05 8.67
C PRO A 81 -31.29 1.90 7.17
N SER A 82 -32.00 2.65 6.33
CA SER A 82 -31.92 2.53 4.87
C SER A 82 -30.51 2.74 4.32
N TYR A 83 -29.76 3.69 4.86
CA TYR A 83 -28.38 3.95 4.43
C TYR A 83 -27.41 2.86 4.86
N LEU A 84 -27.58 2.27 6.05
CA LEU A 84 -26.79 1.08 6.45
C LEU A 84 -27.13 -0.12 5.58
N ARG A 85 -28.40 -0.31 5.20
CA ARG A 85 -28.84 -1.35 4.27
C ARG A 85 -28.16 -1.18 2.90
N ARG A 86 -28.20 0.02 2.32
CA ARG A 86 -27.52 0.32 1.03
C ARG A 86 -26.03 0.08 1.12
N SER A 87 -25.40 0.45 2.22
CA SER A 87 -23.99 0.14 2.50
C SER A 87 -23.75 -1.37 2.55
N ALA A 88 -24.64 -2.14 3.19
CA ALA A 88 -24.54 -3.59 3.26
C ALA A 88 -24.67 -4.24 1.85
N ILE A 89 -25.63 -3.77 1.04
CA ILE A 89 -25.78 -4.22 -0.35
C ILE A 89 -24.52 -3.92 -1.16
N ALA A 90 -24.00 -2.68 -1.09
CA ALA A 90 -22.80 -2.29 -1.82
C ALA A 90 -21.58 -3.15 -1.44
N LYS A 91 -21.44 -3.45 -0.15
CA LYS A 91 -20.37 -4.32 0.35
C LYS A 91 -20.53 -5.75 -0.12
N ALA A 92 -21.73 -6.31 -0.02
CA ALA A 92 -22.06 -7.65 -0.49
C ALA A 92 -21.82 -7.80 -2.00
N PHE A 93 -22.30 -6.83 -2.80
CA PHE A 93 -22.08 -6.81 -4.25
C PHE A 93 -20.59 -6.81 -4.60
N GLY A 94 -19.79 -5.96 -3.94
CA GLY A 94 -18.35 -5.93 -4.18
C GLY A 94 -17.65 -7.26 -3.86
N MET A 95 -18.10 -7.99 -2.83
CA MET A 95 -17.55 -9.30 -2.45
C MET A 95 -17.93 -10.38 -3.46
N VAL A 96 -19.21 -10.45 -3.85
CA VAL A 96 -19.71 -11.44 -4.81
C VAL A 96 -19.14 -11.17 -6.21
N SER A 97 -19.12 -9.93 -6.68
CA SER A 97 -18.52 -9.54 -7.96
C SER A 97 -17.02 -9.89 -8.03
N SER A 98 -16.28 -9.64 -6.95
CA SER A 98 -14.87 -10.04 -6.87
C SER A 98 -14.68 -11.56 -6.90
N TYR A 99 -15.58 -12.31 -6.26
CA TYR A 99 -15.56 -13.77 -6.31
C TYR A 99 -15.75 -14.26 -7.75
N HIS A 100 -16.80 -13.81 -8.45
CA HIS A 100 -17.07 -14.22 -9.83
C HIS A 100 -15.94 -13.82 -10.79
N SER A 101 -15.39 -12.62 -10.67
CA SER A 101 -14.25 -12.19 -11.49
C SER A 101 -12.98 -13.03 -11.24
N ASN A 102 -12.75 -13.45 -10.00
CA ASN A 102 -11.61 -14.33 -9.67
C ASN A 102 -11.86 -15.77 -10.17
N HIS A 103 -13.11 -16.26 -10.06
CA HIS A 103 -13.49 -17.58 -10.55
C HIS A 103 -13.35 -17.66 -12.06
N GLU A 104 -13.84 -16.67 -12.80
CA GLU A 104 -13.69 -16.58 -14.26
C GLU A 104 -12.20 -16.55 -14.68
N ARG A 105 -11.36 -15.80 -13.98
CA ARG A 105 -9.90 -15.82 -14.22
C ARG A 105 -9.29 -17.19 -13.96
N TRP A 106 -9.74 -17.87 -12.93
CA TRP A 106 -9.28 -19.21 -12.58
C TRP A 106 -9.71 -20.23 -13.63
N GLU A 107 -10.94 -20.17 -14.12
CA GLU A 107 -11.45 -21.03 -15.21
C GLU A 107 -10.66 -20.84 -16.51
N ASN A 108 -10.31 -19.58 -16.84
CA ASN A 108 -9.59 -19.23 -18.06
C ASN A 108 -8.07 -19.38 -17.96
N ALA A 109 -7.52 -19.72 -16.80
CA ALA A 109 -6.10 -19.97 -16.62
C ALA A 109 -5.71 -21.37 -17.11
N ASP A 110 -4.46 -21.54 -17.57
CA ASP A 110 -3.93 -22.83 -17.97
C ASP A 110 -3.99 -23.85 -16.81
N PRO A 111 -4.45 -25.09 -17.03
CA PRO A 111 -4.60 -26.10 -15.98
C PRO A 111 -3.35 -26.31 -15.10
N GLY A 112 -2.15 -26.21 -15.69
CA GLY A 112 -0.87 -26.35 -14.97
C GLY A 112 -0.51 -25.14 -14.10
N GLU A 113 -1.13 -23.98 -14.31
CA GLU A 113 -0.90 -22.74 -13.57
C GLU A 113 -2.01 -22.42 -12.57
N ARG A 114 -3.12 -23.17 -12.61
CA ARG A 114 -4.25 -22.96 -11.70
C ARG A 114 -3.85 -23.18 -10.25
N GLY A 115 -4.13 -22.16 -9.43
CA GLY A 115 -4.10 -22.29 -7.98
C GLY A 115 -5.35 -23.01 -7.44
N ALA A 116 -5.58 -22.92 -6.14
CA ALA A 116 -6.83 -23.40 -5.53
C ALA A 116 -8.03 -22.64 -6.09
N GLU A 117 -9.13 -23.34 -6.32
CA GLU A 117 -10.39 -22.76 -6.78
C GLU A 117 -10.85 -21.65 -5.82
N PRO A 118 -11.23 -20.47 -6.36
CA PRO A 118 -11.81 -19.41 -5.56
C PRO A 118 -13.11 -19.85 -4.90
N VAL A 119 -13.28 -19.53 -3.63
CA VAL A 119 -14.49 -19.84 -2.86
C VAL A 119 -15.07 -18.55 -2.30
N LEU A 120 -16.40 -18.38 -2.45
CA LEU A 120 -17.10 -17.27 -1.81
C LEU A 120 -17.14 -17.52 -0.29
N ARG A 121 -16.18 -16.93 0.42
CA ARG A 121 -16.06 -17.09 1.88
C ARG A 121 -17.08 -16.23 2.60
N LYS A 122 -17.61 -16.76 3.71
CA LYS A 122 -18.35 -15.92 4.68
C LYS A 122 -17.50 -14.72 5.06
N ALA A 123 -18.10 -13.55 5.07
CA ALA A 123 -17.40 -12.36 5.46
C ALA A 123 -16.85 -12.48 6.88
N GLY A 124 -15.58 -12.13 7.08
CA GLY A 124 -15.05 -11.83 8.40
C GLY A 124 -15.77 -10.61 8.98
N MET A 125 -15.35 -10.12 10.16
CA MET A 125 -15.98 -8.94 10.74
C MET A 125 -15.92 -7.74 9.77
N ILE A 126 -17.09 -7.31 9.32
CA ILE A 126 -17.29 -6.13 8.45
C ILE A 126 -17.91 -5.03 9.26
N TYR A 127 -17.46 -3.80 9.04
CA TYR A 127 -17.88 -2.64 9.80
C TYR A 127 -18.67 -1.66 8.93
N PRO A 128 -19.72 -1.00 9.49
CA PRO A 128 -20.59 -0.12 8.75
C PRO A 128 -19.94 1.22 8.41
N ALA A 129 -20.24 1.73 7.21
CA ALA A 129 -20.06 3.12 6.87
C ALA A 129 -21.19 3.95 7.51
N MET A 130 -20.81 4.97 8.28
CA MET A 130 -21.75 5.79 9.08
C MET A 130 -22.11 7.05 8.29
N TYR A 131 -23.14 6.96 7.43
CA TYR A 131 -23.56 8.06 6.57
C TYR A 131 -23.97 9.30 7.38
N ARG A 132 -23.51 10.47 6.93
CA ARG A 132 -23.81 11.76 7.55
C ARG A 132 -25.31 11.98 7.60
N ASP A 133 -25.76 12.66 8.63
CA ASP A 133 -27.15 13.03 8.93
C ASP A 133 -28.13 11.85 9.10
N ASN A 134 -27.72 10.64 8.69
CA ASN A 134 -28.51 9.42 8.79
C ASN A 134 -27.99 8.43 9.83
N CYS A 135 -26.68 8.36 10.03
CA CYS A 135 -26.04 7.43 10.97
C CYS A 135 -24.93 8.08 11.78
N PHE A 136 -24.45 9.25 11.35
CA PHE A 136 -23.41 10.04 11.99
C PHE A 136 -23.75 11.53 11.89
N VAL A 137 -23.73 12.23 13.02
CA VAL A 137 -23.93 13.69 13.11
C VAL A 137 -22.87 14.26 14.04
N ARG A 138 -22.11 15.26 13.60
CA ARG A 138 -21.23 16.03 14.49
C ARG A 138 -22.07 16.96 15.35
N THR A 139 -21.86 16.92 16.67
CA THR A 139 -22.50 17.80 17.64
C THR A 139 -21.57 18.86 18.20
N GLY A 140 -20.28 18.68 17.94
CA GLY A 140 -19.22 19.62 18.32
C GLY A 140 -17.87 19.15 17.76
N THR A 141 -16.80 19.88 18.05
CA THR A 141 -15.45 19.54 17.56
C THR A 141 -15.01 18.14 17.97
N TYR A 142 -15.27 17.77 19.22
CA TYR A 142 -14.85 16.48 19.81
C TYR A 142 -16.02 15.57 20.16
N THR A 143 -17.22 15.89 19.70
CA THR A 143 -18.45 15.15 20.00
C THR A 143 -19.24 14.87 18.74
N ALA A 144 -19.92 13.74 18.73
CA ALA A 144 -20.80 13.34 17.64
C ALA A 144 -21.90 12.41 18.16
N ARG A 145 -22.92 12.18 17.33
CA ARG A 145 -23.95 11.17 17.55
C ARG A 145 -23.81 10.08 16.49
N LEU A 146 -23.94 8.83 16.93
CA LEU A 146 -23.98 7.66 16.06
C LEU A 146 -25.29 6.92 16.22
N LYS A 147 -25.87 6.48 15.09
CA LYS A 147 -27.00 5.57 15.07
C LYS A 147 -26.52 4.15 15.21
N VAL A 148 -26.90 3.49 16.30
CA VAL A 148 -26.40 2.18 16.71
C VAL A 148 -27.55 1.25 17.09
N TRP A 149 -27.26 -0.06 17.14
CA TRP A 149 -28.20 -1.06 17.64
C TRP A 149 -28.11 -1.15 19.16
N ILE A 150 -29.17 -0.72 19.83
CA ILE A 150 -29.31 -0.71 21.30
C ILE A 150 -30.75 -1.05 21.71
N ARG A 151 -30.92 -1.83 22.79
CA ARG A 151 -32.25 -2.19 23.32
C ARG A 151 -33.21 -2.74 22.25
N ASN A 152 -32.69 -3.61 21.37
CA ASN A 152 -33.41 -4.22 20.24
C ASN A 152 -34.02 -3.21 19.23
N THR A 153 -33.47 -2.00 19.15
CA THR A 153 -33.83 -1.01 18.14
C THR A 153 -32.60 -0.22 17.66
N TRP A 154 -32.80 0.58 16.61
CA TRP A 154 -31.80 1.52 16.12
C TRP A 154 -32.03 2.90 16.71
N ASP A 155 -31.09 3.37 17.52
CA ASP A 155 -31.21 4.66 18.21
C ASP A 155 -29.88 5.43 18.17
N TRP A 156 -29.95 6.72 18.50
CA TRP A 156 -28.83 7.62 18.54
C TRP A 156 -28.15 7.60 19.90
N ILE A 157 -26.81 7.54 19.91
CA ILE A 157 -26.01 7.74 21.13
C ILE A 157 -25.03 8.86 20.94
N ASP A 158 -24.74 9.61 21.99
CA ASP A 158 -23.70 10.60 22.03
C ASP A 158 -22.33 9.90 22.24
N ILE A 159 -21.33 10.31 21.48
CA ILE A 159 -19.96 9.79 21.58
C ILE A 159 -18.97 10.94 21.75
N LYS A 160 -17.88 10.66 22.46
CA LYS A 160 -16.70 11.53 22.55
C LYS A 160 -15.58 10.98 21.69
N LEU A 161 -14.94 11.87 20.93
CA LEU A 161 -13.80 11.58 20.07
C LEU A 161 -12.53 12.02 20.77
N ARG A 162 -11.44 11.26 20.60
CA ARG A 162 -10.15 11.61 21.23
C ARG A 162 -9.62 12.93 20.65
N LYS A 163 -9.39 13.91 21.52
CA LYS A 163 -8.98 15.26 21.16
C LYS A 163 -7.76 15.28 20.24
N SER A 164 -6.67 14.62 20.62
CA SER A 164 -5.44 14.59 19.83
C SER A 164 -5.59 14.07 18.41
N ASP A 165 -6.53 13.13 18.18
CA ASP A 165 -6.79 12.60 16.84
C ASP A 165 -7.57 13.59 15.98
N VAL A 166 -8.54 14.28 16.61
CA VAL A 166 -9.34 15.29 15.93
C VAL A 166 -8.48 16.51 15.58
N ASP A 167 -7.66 16.99 16.52
CA ASP A 167 -6.75 18.12 16.30
C ASP A 167 -5.77 17.81 15.16
N TYR A 168 -5.25 16.59 15.11
CA TYR A 168 -4.39 16.13 14.01
C TYR A 168 -5.10 16.22 12.65
N ILE A 169 -6.34 15.75 12.56
CA ILE A 169 -7.14 15.83 11.32
C ILE A 169 -7.41 17.28 10.93
N LEU A 170 -7.84 18.12 11.87
CA LEU A 170 -8.12 19.53 11.61
C LEU A 170 -6.89 20.27 11.08
N HIS A 171 -5.70 19.94 11.61
CA HIS A 171 -4.45 20.55 11.14
C HIS A 171 -4.02 20.02 9.76
N HIS A 172 -4.13 18.71 9.51
CA HIS A 172 -3.55 18.08 8.31
C HIS A 172 -4.51 17.92 7.13
N CYS A 173 -5.82 18.03 7.35
CA CYS A 173 -6.84 17.84 6.33
C CYS A 173 -7.71 19.08 6.11
N SER A 174 -7.25 20.26 6.55
CA SER A 174 -7.94 21.53 6.28
C SER A 174 -8.11 21.70 4.77
N GLY A 175 -9.33 22.02 4.33
CA GLY A 175 -9.67 22.17 2.91
C GLY A 175 -9.91 20.86 2.14
N PHE A 176 -9.69 19.68 2.75
CA PHE A 176 -10.01 18.41 2.11
C PHE A 176 -11.49 18.06 2.26
N LYS A 177 -12.06 17.38 1.27
CA LYS A 177 -13.43 16.88 1.34
C LYS A 177 -13.49 15.66 2.26
N GLU A 178 -14.13 15.79 3.41
CA GLU A 178 -14.37 14.68 4.32
C GLU A 178 -15.47 13.75 3.75
N CYS A 179 -15.15 12.47 3.61
CA CYS A 179 -16.06 11.41 3.19
C CYS A 179 -16.82 10.81 4.39
N VAL A 180 -17.67 9.83 4.10
CA VAL A 180 -18.42 9.08 5.12
C VAL A 180 -17.47 8.31 6.03
N PRO A 181 -17.49 8.49 7.35
CA PRO A 181 -16.65 7.74 8.25
C PRO A 181 -17.09 6.27 8.37
N THR A 182 -16.14 5.39 8.60
CA THR A 182 -16.39 3.96 8.83
C THR A 182 -16.12 3.61 10.29
N LEU A 183 -17.07 2.96 10.95
CA LEU A 183 -16.87 2.43 12.30
C LEU A 183 -15.87 1.26 12.21
N GLN A 184 -14.83 1.23 13.05
CA GLN A 184 -13.78 0.20 13.03
C GLN A 184 -13.40 -0.24 14.43
N LYS A 185 -13.10 -1.54 14.60
CA LYS A 185 -12.55 -2.09 15.85
C LYS A 185 -11.08 -2.47 15.68
N ARG A 186 -10.22 -1.99 16.57
CA ARG A 186 -8.80 -2.39 16.61
C ARG A 186 -8.45 -2.81 18.03
N GLY A 187 -8.26 -4.10 18.22
CA GLY A 187 -8.07 -4.70 19.54
C GLY A 187 -9.30 -4.48 20.43
N LYS A 188 -9.11 -3.79 21.56
CA LYS A 188 -10.18 -3.49 22.51
C LYS A 188 -10.88 -2.14 22.26
N ASN A 189 -10.37 -1.33 21.33
CA ASN A 189 -10.84 0.03 21.09
C ASN A 189 -11.65 0.15 19.79
N TRP A 190 -12.55 1.14 19.77
CA TRP A 190 -13.33 1.51 18.62
C TRP A 190 -12.87 2.86 18.05
N TYR A 191 -12.98 2.99 16.74
CA TYR A 191 -12.52 4.14 15.97
C TYR A 191 -13.58 4.50 14.91
N LEU A 192 -13.61 5.78 14.55
CA LEU A 192 -14.16 6.23 13.28
C LEU A 192 -12.99 6.51 12.34
N ASP A 193 -12.94 5.80 11.22
CA ASP A 193 -11.99 6.03 10.16
C ASP A 193 -12.57 7.09 9.21
N PHE A 194 -12.03 8.30 9.27
CA PHE A 194 -12.40 9.42 8.41
C PHE A 194 -11.52 9.39 7.17
N THR A 195 -12.15 9.24 6.01
CA THR A 195 -11.46 9.34 4.71
C THR A 195 -11.66 10.76 4.17
N PHE A 196 -10.58 11.36 3.70
CA PHE A 196 -10.55 12.67 3.08
C PHE A 196 -10.14 12.54 1.63
N GLN A 197 -10.81 13.28 0.74
CA GLN A 197 -10.46 13.41 -0.67
C GLN A 197 -9.86 14.77 -0.94
N TYR A 198 -8.80 14.81 -1.72
CA TYR A 198 -8.16 16.04 -2.15
C TYR A 198 -7.67 15.92 -3.60
N ASN A 199 -7.62 17.06 -4.27
CA ASN A 199 -7.01 17.14 -5.59
C ASN A 199 -5.52 17.43 -5.43
N THR A 200 -4.70 16.73 -6.19
CA THR A 200 -3.28 17.00 -6.28
C THR A 200 -2.87 17.06 -7.73
N THR A 201 -2.01 18.02 -8.06
CA THR A 201 -1.34 18.11 -9.36
C THR A 201 0.09 17.65 -9.16
N LEU A 202 0.46 16.58 -9.88
CA LEU A 202 1.81 16.06 -9.82
C LEU A 202 2.75 16.91 -10.68
N HIS A 203 3.96 17.13 -10.21
CA HIS A 203 5.01 17.85 -10.95
C HIS A 203 5.16 17.27 -12.36
N ASN A 204 5.29 18.15 -13.34
CA ASN A 204 5.48 17.78 -14.75
C ASN A 204 6.74 18.44 -15.32
N THR A 205 7.82 18.36 -14.56
CA THR A 205 9.14 18.86 -14.92
C THR A 205 9.69 18.09 -16.13
N ASP A 206 10.31 18.79 -17.08
CA ASP A 206 11.01 18.13 -18.19
C ASP A 206 12.05 17.15 -17.66
N ILE A 207 12.21 16.01 -18.34
CA ILE A 207 13.08 14.94 -17.86
C ILE A 207 14.55 15.37 -17.69
N ARG A 208 15.00 16.35 -18.49
CA ARG A 208 16.37 16.87 -18.43
C ARG A 208 16.63 17.75 -17.21
N GLU A 209 15.61 18.46 -16.75
CA GLU A 209 15.66 19.35 -15.59
C GLU A 209 15.28 18.66 -14.29
N GLN A 210 14.67 17.47 -14.43
CA GLN A 210 14.13 16.71 -13.32
C GLN A 210 15.23 16.24 -12.37
N THR A 211 15.04 16.49 -11.08
CA THR A 211 15.82 15.84 -10.02
C THR A 211 15.06 14.65 -9.46
N ILE A 212 15.72 13.52 -9.28
CA ILE A 212 15.13 12.36 -8.63
C ILE A 212 15.85 11.98 -7.34
N LEU A 213 15.13 11.33 -6.42
CA LEU A 213 15.70 10.62 -5.29
C LEU A 213 15.58 9.13 -5.52
N ALA A 214 16.68 8.47 -5.88
CA ALA A 214 16.76 7.03 -6.00
C ALA A 214 16.97 6.41 -4.61
N VAL A 215 16.17 5.41 -4.26
CA VAL A 215 16.13 4.79 -2.93
C VAL A 215 16.30 3.29 -3.02
N ASP A 216 17.36 2.79 -2.41
CA ASP A 216 17.58 1.37 -2.13
C ASP A 216 17.12 1.06 -0.70
N LEU A 217 16.19 0.09 -0.55
CA LEU A 217 15.64 -0.35 0.74
C LEU A 217 16.34 -1.64 1.17
N GLY A 218 17.19 -1.55 2.20
CA GLY A 218 17.94 -2.68 2.72
C GLY A 218 17.29 -3.39 3.91
N ILE A 219 17.69 -4.65 4.15
CA ILE A 219 17.31 -5.41 5.35
C ILE A 219 18.23 -5.05 6.52
N ASN A 220 19.47 -4.67 6.27
CA ASN A 220 20.48 -4.34 7.28
C ASN A 220 20.64 -2.83 7.49
N SER A 221 20.60 -2.05 6.41
CA SER A 221 20.48 -0.59 6.40
C SER A 221 19.04 -0.26 6.00
N CYS A 222 18.38 0.63 6.71
CA CYS A 222 16.96 0.93 6.45
C CYS A 222 16.75 1.42 5.03
N CYS A 223 17.56 2.41 4.60
CA CYS A 223 17.60 2.85 3.21
C CYS A 223 18.90 3.63 2.91
N THR A 224 19.25 3.62 1.64
CA THR A 224 20.28 4.47 1.05
C THR A 224 19.62 5.29 -0.06
N CYS A 225 19.81 6.61 -0.01
CA CYS A 225 19.24 7.56 -0.95
C CYS A 225 20.35 8.22 -1.77
N ALA A 226 20.13 8.35 -3.08
CA ALA A 226 20.96 9.13 -3.98
C ALA A 226 20.13 10.11 -4.77
N ALA A 227 20.41 11.41 -4.65
CA ALA A 227 19.79 12.44 -5.46
C ALA A 227 20.57 12.60 -6.76
N MET A 228 19.88 12.53 -7.90
CA MET A 228 20.51 12.44 -9.22
C MET A 228 19.79 13.30 -10.26
N ARG A 229 20.53 13.72 -11.29
CA ARG A 229 20.02 14.40 -12.49
C ARG A 229 20.11 13.50 -13.73
N ALA A 230 19.47 13.93 -14.82
CA ALA A 230 19.34 13.14 -16.04
C ALA A 230 20.67 12.88 -16.75
N ASP A 231 21.66 13.76 -16.58
CA ASP A 231 23.03 13.63 -17.10
C ASP A 231 23.87 12.60 -16.33
N GLY A 232 23.32 11.99 -15.27
CA GLY A 232 24.02 11.06 -14.39
C GLY A 232 24.72 11.73 -13.20
N THR A 233 24.67 13.05 -13.07
CA THR A 233 25.25 13.77 -11.93
C THR A 233 24.56 13.38 -10.63
N VAL A 234 25.36 12.94 -9.64
CA VAL A 234 24.90 12.66 -8.27
C VAL A 234 25.11 13.88 -7.40
N ILE A 235 24.01 14.60 -7.08
CA ILE A 235 24.04 15.83 -6.30
C ILE A 235 24.05 15.62 -4.80
N GLY A 236 23.67 14.41 -4.34
CA GLY A 236 23.68 14.14 -2.90
C GLY A 236 23.44 12.68 -2.55
N ARG A 237 23.80 12.33 -1.32
CA ARG A 237 23.69 10.97 -0.76
C ARG A 237 23.24 11.05 0.67
N LYS A 238 22.37 10.15 1.09
CA LYS A 238 21.91 10.03 2.48
C LYS A 238 21.76 8.56 2.86
N PHE A 239 22.08 8.24 4.11
CA PHE A 239 21.99 6.90 4.68
C PHE A 239 21.19 6.93 5.96
N LEU A 240 20.28 6.00 6.12
CA LEU A 240 19.55 5.80 7.37
C LEU A 240 19.93 4.48 8.01
N LYS A 241 20.35 4.54 9.26
CA LYS A 241 20.54 3.37 10.13
C LYS A 241 19.73 3.58 11.40
N LEU A 242 19.01 2.54 11.85
CA LEU A 242 18.17 2.54 13.06
C LEU A 242 18.63 1.41 14.01
N PRO A 243 19.85 1.49 14.59
CA PRO A 243 20.44 0.38 15.35
C PRO A 243 19.61 0.04 16.59
N ARG A 244 19.06 1.03 17.30
CA ARG A 244 18.24 0.83 18.52
C ARG A 244 16.97 0.04 18.21
N GLU A 245 16.26 0.40 17.14
CA GLU A 245 15.03 -0.24 16.70
C GLU A 245 15.31 -1.68 16.26
N TYR A 246 16.39 -1.90 15.50
CA TYR A 246 16.78 -3.25 15.10
C TYR A 246 17.22 -4.13 16.28
N ASP A 247 17.90 -3.58 17.29
CA ASP A 247 18.23 -4.30 18.51
C ASP A 247 17.00 -4.64 19.34
N CYS A 248 16.03 -3.72 19.42
CA CYS A 248 14.72 -4.00 20.02
C CYS A 248 14.01 -5.13 19.29
N LEU A 249 13.95 -5.09 17.95
CA LEU A 249 13.34 -6.10 17.12
C LEU A 249 14.02 -7.47 17.30
N ARG A 250 15.37 -7.50 17.30
CA ARG A 250 16.16 -8.72 17.52
C ARG A 250 15.88 -9.35 18.90
N ARG A 251 15.82 -8.55 19.95
CA ARG A 251 15.46 -9.01 21.31
C ARG A 251 14.06 -9.58 21.36
N ARG A 252 13.07 -8.94 20.71
CA ARG A 252 11.67 -9.43 20.64
C ARG A 252 11.55 -10.73 19.87
N THR A 253 12.15 -10.81 18.68
CA THR A 253 12.15 -12.05 17.88
C THR A 253 12.91 -13.18 18.58
N GLY A 254 13.96 -12.89 19.35
CA GLY A 254 14.65 -13.85 20.23
C GLY A 254 13.74 -14.42 21.34
N ARG A 255 12.87 -13.57 21.94
CA ARG A 255 11.85 -14.04 22.90
C ARG A 255 10.81 -14.95 22.26
N ILE A 256 10.35 -14.60 21.06
CA ILE A 256 9.42 -15.46 20.31
C ILE A 256 10.03 -16.83 20.04
N LYS A 257 11.28 -16.87 19.56
CA LYS A 257 11.98 -18.14 19.30
C LYS A 257 12.11 -18.99 20.58
N ARG A 258 12.44 -18.37 21.71
CA ARG A 258 12.54 -19.08 23.01
C ARG A 258 11.19 -19.63 23.43
N ALA A 259 10.13 -18.82 23.43
CA ALA A 259 8.79 -19.27 23.79
C ALA A 259 8.31 -20.44 22.93
N GLN A 260 8.53 -20.39 21.61
CA GLN A 260 8.18 -21.49 20.70
C GLN A 260 8.99 -22.77 20.97
N ARG A 261 10.29 -22.67 21.30
CA ARG A 261 11.11 -23.84 21.68
C ARG A 261 10.65 -24.48 22.99
N HIS A 262 10.08 -23.71 23.90
CA HIS A 262 9.49 -24.19 25.16
C HIS A 262 8.02 -24.59 25.03
N GLY A 263 7.54 -24.87 23.81
CA GLY A 263 6.20 -25.38 23.56
C GLY A 263 5.06 -24.35 23.69
N SER A 264 5.37 -23.06 23.77
CA SER A 264 4.31 -22.04 23.80
C SER A 264 3.65 -21.92 22.43
N HIS A 265 2.36 -22.27 22.34
CA HIS A 265 1.57 -22.19 21.12
C HIS A 265 1.00 -20.78 20.86
N ASP A 266 0.66 -20.04 21.91
CA ASP A 266 0.18 -18.64 21.77
C ASP A 266 1.30 -17.63 22.04
N VAL A 267 1.91 -17.18 20.96
CA VAL A 267 2.91 -16.10 20.95
C VAL A 267 2.40 -14.83 20.22
N SER A 268 1.09 -14.75 20.01
CA SER A 268 0.43 -13.66 19.26
C SER A 268 0.72 -12.29 19.85
N GLY A 269 0.74 -12.16 21.19
CA GLY A 269 1.09 -10.92 21.87
C GLY A 269 2.54 -10.48 21.62
N LEU A 270 3.49 -11.41 21.56
CA LEU A 270 4.89 -11.13 21.26
C LEU A 270 5.08 -10.71 19.80
N TRP A 271 4.38 -11.36 18.87
CA TRP A 271 4.37 -10.97 17.46
C TRP A 271 3.81 -9.58 17.25
N LYS A 272 2.72 -9.21 17.94
CA LYS A 272 2.14 -7.87 17.87
C LYS A 272 3.13 -6.78 18.31
N LEU A 273 3.93 -7.04 19.35
CA LEU A 273 4.98 -6.10 19.77
C LEU A 273 6.11 -5.98 18.73
N ALA A 274 6.55 -7.10 18.15
CA ALA A 274 7.55 -7.09 17.09
C ALA A 274 7.05 -6.36 15.83
N ASP A 275 5.78 -6.55 15.49
CA ASP A 275 5.12 -5.89 14.36
C ASP A 275 5.03 -4.37 14.56
N GLY A 276 4.71 -3.92 15.79
CA GLY A 276 4.71 -2.50 16.15
C GLY A 276 6.09 -1.85 16.01
N ILE A 277 7.18 -2.55 16.35
CA ILE A 277 8.55 -2.05 16.14
C ILE A 277 8.86 -1.92 14.64
N ASN A 278 8.44 -2.91 13.83
CA ASN A 278 8.61 -2.83 12.37
C ASN A 278 7.81 -1.68 11.75
N ASP A 279 6.65 -1.37 12.30
CA ASP A 279 5.83 -0.22 11.87
C ASP A 279 6.51 1.11 12.19
N ASP A 280 7.16 1.22 13.34
CA ASP A 280 7.97 2.38 13.71
C ASP A 280 9.18 2.55 12.79
N ILE A 281 9.92 1.45 12.52
CA ILE A 281 11.02 1.44 11.54
C ILE A 281 10.53 1.92 10.16
N ALA A 282 9.40 1.39 9.67
CA ALA A 282 8.85 1.77 8.37
C ALA A 282 8.46 3.25 8.33
N SER A 283 7.85 3.76 9.40
CA SER A 283 7.42 5.17 9.50
C SER A 283 8.61 6.13 9.55
N LYS A 284 9.66 5.80 10.32
CA LYS A 284 10.91 6.57 10.41
C LYS A 284 11.67 6.56 9.08
N THR A 285 11.71 5.40 8.42
CA THR A 285 12.34 5.27 7.09
C THR A 285 11.61 6.13 6.06
N ALA A 286 10.28 6.10 6.05
CA ALA A 286 9.49 6.91 5.14
C ALA A 286 9.64 8.43 5.42
N ALA A 287 9.73 8.84 6.69
CA ALA A 287 9.99 10.23 7.06
C ALA A 287 11.36 10.69 6.52
N PHE A 288 12.41 9.91 6.77
CA PHE A 288 13.75 10.22 6.30
C PHE A 288 13.84 10.35 4.76
N ILE A 289 13.14 9.48 4.01
CA ILE A 289 13.09 9.55 2.54
C ILE A 289 12.43 10.86 2.10
N MET A 290 11.33 11.26 2.76
CA MET A 290 10.66 12.52 2.45
C MET A 290 11.52 13.74 2.78
N ASP A 291 12.22 13.73 3.91
CA ASP A 291 13.16 14.79 4.29
C ASP A 291 14.32 14.91 3.27
N ALA A 292 14.86 13.77 2.82
CA ALA A 292 15.86 13.74 1.77
C ALA A 292 15.31 14.25 0.42
N ALA A 293 14.08 13.85 0.05
CA ALA A 293 13.43 14.32 -1.16
C ALA A 293 13.20 15.85 -1.15
N ALA A 294 12.75 16.38 -0.01
CA ALA A 294 12.59 17.82 0.18
C ALA A 294 13.93 18.57 0.13
N LEU A 295 14.96 18.06 0.79
CA LEU A 295 16.31 18.66 0.84
C LEU A 295 16.92 18.85 -0.57
N TYR A 296 16.71 17.86 -1.45
CA TYR A 296 17.26 17.89 -2.80
C TYR A 296 16.26 18.36 -3.85
N HIS A 297 15.10 18.88 -3.46
CA HIS A 297 14.02 19.33 -4.35
C HIS A 297 13.67 18.29 -5.41
N ALA A 298 13.50 17.02 -4.98
CA ALA A 298 13.24 15.93 -5.90
C ALA A 298 11.82 16.01 -6.48
N ASP A 299 11.68 15.88 -7.79
CA ASP A 299 10.40 15.78 -8.49
C ASP A 299 9.79 14.39 -8.38
N THR A 300 10.65 13.38 -8.28
CA THR A 300 10.27 11.96 -8.28
C THR A 300 11.11 11.17 -7.28
N VAL A 301 10.46 10.34 -6.46
CA VAL A 301 11.14 9.32 -5.67
C VAL A 301 11.08 7.99 -6.42
N VAL A 302 12.24 7.34 -6.59
CA VAL A 302 12.39 6.12 -7.39
C VAL A 302 12.78 4.95 -6.50
N PHE A 303 11.98 3.89 -6.53
CA PHE A 303 12.22 2.64 -5.82
C PHE A 303 12.45 1.47 -6.77
N GLU A 304 12.97 0.38 -6.22
CA GLU A 304 12.88 -0.92 -6.86
C GLU A 304 11.46 -1.50 -6.77
N HIS A 305 11.03 -2.20 -7.82
CA HIS A 305 9.85 -3.06 -7.77
C HIS A 305 10.21 -4.35 -7.03
N LEU A 306 9.76 -4.45 -5.78
CA LEU A 306 10.03 -5.61 -4.93
C LEU A 306 8.88 -6.61 -5.03
N ASP A 307 9.10 -7.72 -5.72
CA ASP A 307 8.23 -8.89 -5.65
C ASP A 307 8.62 -9.76 -4.44
N LEU A 308 7.76 -9.75 -3.42
CA LEU A 308 7.93 -10.51 -2.18
C LEU A 308 6.97 -11.70 -2.08
N SER A 309 6.31 -12.06 -3.19
CA SER A 309 5.28 -13.12 -3.22
C SER A 309 5.85 -14.54 -3.11
N GLY A 310 7.13 -14.74 -3.45
CA GLY A 310 7.79 -16.04 -3.43
C GLY A 310 7.96 -16.65 -2.02
N LYS A 311 8.09 -17.99 -1.95
CA LYS A 311 8.37 -18.71 -0.69
C LYS A 311 9.69 -18.26 -0.11
N LYS A 312 9.66 -17.64 1.08
CA LYS A 312 10.84 -17.21 1.82
C LYS A 312 11.53 -18.44 2.45
N ARG A 313 12.78 -18.70 2.08
CA ARG A 313 13.57 -19.85 2.56
C ARG A 313 14.87 -19.40 3.22
N GLY A 314 15.51 -20.30 3.97
CA GLY A 314 16.83 -20.12 4.57
C GLY A 314 16.87 -19.31 5.87
N SER A 315 18.07 -19.02 6.35
CA SER A 315 18.34 -18.34 7.63
C SER A 315 17.75 -16.93 7.74
N LYS A 316 17.53 -16.26 6.62
CA LYS A 316 16.94 -14.90 6.55
C LYS A 316 15.42 -14.88 6.46
N LYS A 317 14.74 -16.06 6.43
CA LYS A 317 13.27 -16.18 6.25
C LYS A 317 12.50 -15.27 7.20
N GLN A 318 12.82 -15.27 8.49
CA GLN A 318 12.13 -14.47 9.50
C GLN A 318 12.33 -12.96 9.29
N ARG A 319 13.57 -12.53 8.97
CA ARG A 319 13.87 -11.12 8.71
C ARG A 319 13.14 -10.61 7.46
N LEU A 320 13.12 -11.41 6.38
CA LEU A 320 12.37 -11.10 5.16
C LEU A 320 10.86 -11.05 5.40
N ALA A 321 10.34 -11.93 6.27
CA ALA A 321 8.91 -11.94 6.61
C ALA A 321 8.50 -10.69 7.41
N LEU A 322 9.40 -10.16 8.23
CA LEU A 322 9.18 -8.96 9.02
C LEU A 322 9.49 -7.66 8.27
N TRP A 323 10.22 -7.72 7.16
CA TRP A 323 10.62 -6.54 6.40
C TRP A 323 9.44 -5.87 5.71
N LYS A 324 9.14 -4.64 6.07
CA LYS A 324 7.97 -3.89 5.60
C LYS A 324 8.29 -2.91 4.46
N ALA A 325 9.12 -3.32 3.49
CA ALA A 325 9.52 -2.46 2.38
C ALA A 325 8.34 -1.90 1.59
N ARG A 326 7.31 -2.71 1.29
CA ARG A 326 6.08 -2.22 0.63
C ARG A 326 5.37 -1.15 1.45
N LYS A 327 5.29 -1.32 2.77
CA LYS A 327 4.70 -0.32 3.67
C LYS A 327 5.46 1.01 3.63
N VAL A 328 6.79 0.97 3.57
CA VAL A 328 7.61 2.18 3.37
C VAL A 328 7.25 2.86 2.04
N GLN A 329 7.22 2.10 0.94
CA GLN A 329 6.85 2.63 -0.38
C GLN A 329 5.46 3.25 -0.38
N ASP A 330 4.46 2.61 0.27
CA ASP A 330 3.08 3.10 0.32
C ASP A 330 2.97 4.39 1.13
N ILE A 331 3.66 4.47 2.28
CA ILE A 331 3.71 5.70 3.09
C ILE A 331 4.37 6.84 2.31
N VAL A 332 5.50 6.58 1.66
CA VAL A 332 6.20 7.58 0.84
C VAL A 332 5.34 8.02 -0.32
N GLN A 333 4.68 7.09 -1.03
CA GLN A 333 3.78 7.42 -2.13
C GLN A 333 2.68 8.37 -1.70
N ASN A 334 2.00 8.07 -0.60
CA ASN A 334 0.94 8.93 -0.07
C ASN A 334 1.45 10.32 0.31
N ARG A 335 2.66 10.42 0.87
CA ARG A 335 3.29 11.70 1.24
C ARG A 335 3.76 12.48 0.01
N CYS A 336 4.40 11.81 -0.96
CA CYS A 336 4.82 12.41 -2.22
C CYS A 336 3.64 13.04 -2.96
N HIS A 337 2.55 12.30 -3.13
CA HIS A 337 1.37 12.80 -3.85
C HIS A 337 0.78 14.04 -3.19
N ARG A 338 0.82 14.16 -1.86
CA ARG A 338 0.34 15.36 -1.15
C ARG A 338 1.11 16.63 -1.50
N VAL A 339 2.39 16.51 -1.81
CA VAL A 339 3.27 17.63 -2.14
C VAL A 339 3.57 17.72 -3.64
N GLY A 340 2.82 16.99 -4.48
CA GLY A 340 2.95 17.02 -5.93
C GLY A 340 4.10 16.18 -6.49
N MET A 341 4.91 15.54 -5.66
CA MET A 341 5.99 14.67 -6.12
C MET A 341 5.46 13.37 -6.73
N ARG A 342 6.16 12.85 -7.73
CA ARG A 342 5.85 11.56 -8.36
C ARG A 342 6.58 10.43 -7.67
N ILE A 343 6.04 9.21 -7.83
CA ILE A 343 6.73 7.96 -7.48
C ILE A 343 6.93 7.12 -8.73
N SER A 344 8.06 6.44 -8.77
CA SER A 344 8.35 5.45 -9.81
C SER A 344 8.95 4.19 -9.21
N ARG A 345 8.66 3.06 -9.83
CA ARG A 345 9.27 1.77 -9.51
C ARG A 345 9.97 1.23 -10.74
N ILE A 346 11.20 0.75 -10.56
CA ILE A 346 12.04 0.20 -11.65
C ILE A 346 12.31 -1.28 -11.43
N CYS A 347 12.80 -1.97 -12.46
CA CYS A 347 13.21 -3.37 -12.36
C CYS A 347 14.35 -3.54 -11.36
N ALA A 348 14.16 -4.39 -10.34
CA ALA A 348 15.13 -4.65 -9.28
C ALA A 348 16.26 -5.62 -9.69
N TRP A 349 16.11 -6.31 -10.81
CA TRP A 349 17.06 -7.35 -11.24
C TRP A 349 18.46 -6.78 -11.49
N ASN A 350 19.47 -7.31 -10.80
CA ASN A 350 20.89 -6.92 -10.91
C ASN A 350 21.25 -5.47 -10.49
N THR A 351 20.40 -4.68 -9.87
CA THR A 351 20.77 -3.32 -9.40
C THR A 351 21.97 -3.33 -8.46
N SER A 352 22.01 -4.28 -7.54
CA SER A 352 23.12 -4.46 -6.59
C SER A 352 24.23 -5.43 -7.08
N ARG A 353 24.07 -6.03 -8.26
CA ARG A 353 25.02 -7.01 -8.81
C ARG A 353 25.91 -6.45 -9.93
N LEU A 354 25.53 -5.32 -10.50
CA LEU A 354 26.32 -4.63 -11.52
C LEU A 354 26.97 -3.38 -10.92
N ALA A 355 28.24 -3.18 -11.24
CA ALA A 355 28.97 -1.98 -10.87
C ALA A 355 28.39 -0.78 -11.61
N PHE A 356 28.18 0.34 -10.90
CA PHE A 356 27.59 1.54 -11.49
C PHE A 356 28.48 2.18 -12.56
N ASP A 357 29.81 1.90 -12.52
CA ASP A 357 30.79 2.40 -13.47
C ASP A 357 30.86 1.57 -14.77
N GLY A 358 30.05 0.51 -14.88
CA GLY A 358 30.02 -0.36 -16.05
C GLY A 358 31.12 -1.41 -16.12
N SER A 359 31.98 -1.55 -15.08
CA SER A 359 33.07 -2.53 -15.06
C SER A 359 32.62 -3.99 -14.99
N GLY A 360 31.30 -4.25 -14.81
CA GLY A 360 30.73 -5.59 -14.82
C GLY A 360 30.11 -6.03 -13.51
N LYS A 361 30.11 -7.32 -13.20
CA LYS A 361 29.58 -7.85 -11.96
C LYS A 361 30.44 -7.49 -10.76
N VAL A 362 29.81 -7.05 -9.68
CA VAL A 362 30.50 -6.80 -8.40
C VAL A 362 30.70 -8.11 -7.63
N MET A 363 31.82 -8.23 -6.92
CA MET A 363 32.14 -9.28 -5.96
C MET A 363 31.81 -8.79 -4.54
N ARG A 364 31.15 -9.62 -3.73
CA ARG A 364 30.74 -9.26 -2.36
C ARG A 364 30.66 -10.47 -1.43
N GLY A 365 30.79 -10.24 -0.13
CA GLY A 365 30.83 -11.32 0.85
C GLY A 365 32.01 -12.22 0.62
N ASN A 366 31.80 -13.52 0.48
CA ASN A 366 32.86 -14.50 0.27
C ASN A 366 33.37 -14.56 -1.18
N GLU A 367 32.83 -13.77 -2.10
CA GLU A 367 33.29 -13.71 -3.51
C GLU A 367 34.59 -12.90 -3.66
N SER A 368 34.99 -12.11 -2.65
CA SER A 368 36.26 -11.37 -2.61
C SER A 368 36.83 -11.34 -1.19
N ALA A 369 38.11 -11.67 -1.06
CA ALA A 369 38.83 -11.57 0.21
C ALA A 369 38.92 -10.12 0.72
N ARG A 370 38.99 -9.13 -0.19
CA ARG A 370 39.08 -7.69 0.15
C ARG A 370 37.80 -7.11 0.76
N THR A 371 36.67 -7.78 0.65
CA THR A 371 35.41 -7.35 1.29
C THR A 371 35.28 -7.83 2.73
N GLY A 372 36.20 -8.66 3.23
CA GLY A 372 36.18 -9.19 4.61
C GLY A 372 34.89 -9.98 4.93
N GLY A 373 34.29 -10.66 3.94
CA GLY A 373 33.01 -11.36 4.11
C GLY A 373 31.78 -10.44 4.22
N SER A 374 31.95 -9.11 4.13
CA SER A 374 30.87 -8.15 4.23
C SER A 374 30.00 -8.13 2.97
N TYR A 375 28.68 -8.03 3.15
CA TYR A 375 27.73 -7.78 2.08
C TYR A 375 27.38 -6.29 1.92
N SER A 376 27.89 -5.42 2.79
CA SER A 376 27.68 -3.96 2.71
C SER A 376 28.72 -3.29 1.80
N VAL A 377 29.80 -4.00 1.50
CA VAL A 377 30.90 -3.54 0.66
C VAL A 377 31.05 -4.51 -0.51
N CYS A 378 31.39 -4.01 -1.68
CA CYS A 378 31.66 -4.79 -2.87
C CYS A 378 32.98 -4.34 -3.52
N GLU A 379 33.59 -5.24 -4.23
CA GLU A 379 34.74 -5.00 -5.08
C GLU A 379 34.29 -5.06 -6.55
N PHE A 380 34.68 -4.03 -7.32
CA PHE A 380 34.43 -3.96 -8.75
C PHE A 380 35.51 -4.71 -9.51
N GLN A 381 35.27 -5.06 -10.77
CA GLN A 381 36.27 -5.79 -11.58
C GLN A 381 37.53 -4.98 -11.81
N ASN A 382 37.47 -3.67 -11.74
CA ASN A 382 38.66 -2.78 -11.80
C ASN A 382 39.39 -2.65 -10.44
N GLY A 383 39.04 -3.46 -9.42
CA GLY A 383 39.67 -3.47 -8.11
C GLY A 383 39.19 -2.37 -7.16
N ARG A 384 38.22 -1.54 -7.55
CA ARG A 384 37.64 -0.50 -6.70
C ARG A 384 36.72 -1.09 -5.62
N ILE A 385 36.92 -0.66 -4.38
CA ILE A 385 36.04 -1.03 -3.25
C ILE A 385 34.95 0.04 -3.09
N TYR A 386 33.68 -0.39 -2.98
CA TYR A 386 32.55 0.53 -2.89
C TYR A 386 31.43 0.03 -1.98
N ASN A 387 30.54 0.93 -1.54
CA ASN A 387 29.35 0.55 -0.78
C ASN A 387 28.28 -0.07 -1.69
N CYS A 388 27.79 -1.27 -1.35
CA CYS A 388 26.81 -2.01 -2.15
C CYS A 388 25.46 -1.30 -2.32
N ASP A 389 24.95 -0.71 -1.22
CA ASP A 389 23.64 -0.07 -1.21
C ASP A 389 23.67 1.23 -2.03
N LEU A 390 24.81 1.95 -1.98
CA LEU A 390 25.00 3.15 -2.79
C LEU A 390 25.16 2.82 -4.28
N ASN A 391 25.90 1.75 -4.58
CA ASN A 391 25.99 1.20 -5.96
C ASN A 391 24.60 0.87 -6.50
N ALA A 392 23.75 0.21 -5.69
CA ALA A 392 22.37 -0.10 -6.06
C ALA A 392 21.53 1.18 -6.28
N ALA A 393 21.61 2.15 -5.38
CA ALA A 393 20.88 3.42 -5.51
C ALA A 393 21.21 4.15 -6.82
N TYR A 394 22.48 4.18 -7.25
CA TYR A 394 22.87 4.79 -8.51
C TYR A 394 22.28 4.06 -9.72
N ASN A 395 22.31 2.73 -9.71
CA ASN A 395 21.72 1.95 -10.80
C ASN A 395 20.18 2.08 -10.82
N ILE A 396 19.53 2.24 -9.66
CA ILE A 396 18.09 2.54 -9.55
C ILE A 396 17.75 3.85 -10.27
N GLY A 397 18.49 4.91 -9.96
CA GLY A 397 18.29 6.22 -10.58
C GLY A 397 18.58 6.21 -12.08
N ALA A 398 19.67 5.59 -12.49
CA ALA A 398 20.04 5.47 -13.90
C ALA A 398 18.95 4.77 -14.72
N ARG A 399 18.41 3.66 -14.22
CA ARG A 399 17.33 2.92 -14.91
C ARG A 399 16.03 3.72 -15.04
N TYR A 400 15.73 4.59 -14.09
CA TYR A 400 14.60 5.51 -14.21
C TYR A 400 14.79 6.45 -15.40
N TYR A 401 15.92 7.14 -15.46
CA TYR A 401 16.20 8.09 -16.53
C TYR A 401 16.31 7.41 -17.89
N ILE A 402 17.04 6.32 -18.01
CA ILE A 402 17.16 5.55 -19.27
C ILE A 402 15.76 5.17 -19.77
N ARG A 403 14.87 4.63 -18.90
CA ARG A 403 13.51 4.30 -19.27
C ARG A 403 12.70 5.50 -19.75
N LYS A 404 12.90 6.69 -19.14
CA LYS A 404 12.16 7.89 -19.49
C LYS A 404 12.68 8.50 -20.79
N LEU A 405 13.99 8.63 -20.93
CA LEU A 405 14.65 9.15 -22.14
C LEU A 405 14.34 8.28 -23.36
N THR A 406 14.44 6.96 -23.23
CA THR A 406 14.19 6.04 -24.36
C THR A 406 12.71 5.98 -24.77
N LYS A 407 11.77 6.27 -23.86
CA LYS A 407 10.33 6.21 -24.18
C LYS A 407 9.89 7.32 -25.15
N SER A 408 10.58 8.46 -25.17
CA SER A 408 10.27 9.58 -26.03
C SER A 408 10.92 9.52 -27.42
N ILE A 409 11.78 8.51 -27.67
CA ILE A 409 12.53 8.36 -28.93
C ILE A 409 11.73 7.51 -29.91
N PRO A 410 11.57 7.92 -31.19
CA PRO A 410 11.01 7.09 -32.23
C PRO A 410 11.78 5.76 -32.42
N VAL A 411 11.09 4.70 -32.80
CA VAL A 411 11.69 3.33 -32.89
C VAL A 411 12.89 3.30 -33.85
N THR A 412 12.81 3.98 -34.98
CA THR A 412 13.86 4.05 -36.00
C THR A 412 15.11 4.76 -35.48
N GLU A 413 14.94 5.84 -34.74
CA GLU A 413 16.04 6.57 -34.12
C GLU A 413 16.65 5.79 -32.94
N TRP A 414 15.79 5.11 -32.16
CA TRP A 414 16.23 4.27 -31.05
C TRP A 414 17.18 3.15 -31.52
N GLN A 415 16.94 2.53 -32.64
CA GLN A 415 17.84 1.50 -33.19
C GLN A 415 19.26 2.03 -33.47
N ARG A 416 19.39 3.26 -33.96
CA ARG A 416 20.71 3.92 -34.17
C ARG A 416 21.40 4.22 -32.86
N ILE A 417 20.67 4.71 -31.86
CA ILE A 417 21.20 5.05 -30.54
C ILE A 417 21.60 3.78 -29.79
N GLN A 418 20.78 2.74 -29.88
CA GLN A 418 21.02 1.46 -29.22
C GLN A 418 22.32 0.79 -29.68
N ALA A 419 22.72 0.95 -30.93
CA ALA A 419 23.99 0.47 -31.43
C ALA A 419 25.19 1.09 -30.70
N LYS A 420 25.07 2.36 -30.26
CA LYS A 420 26.08 3.08 -29.48
C LYS A 420 26.04 2.76 -27.98
N VAL A 421 24.88 2.35 -27.46
CA VAL A 421 24.66 2.05 -26.04
C VAL A 421 23.89 0.71 -25.88
N PRO A 422 24.50 -0.43 -26.26
CA PRO A 422 23.80 -1.72 -26.33
C PRO A 422 23.25 -2.21 -24.98
N ALA A 423 23.88 -1.85 -23.86
CA ALA A 423 23.41 -2.19 -22.52
C ALA A 423 22.02 -1.61 -22.21
N CYS A 424 21.63 -0.49 -22.84
CA CYS A 424 20.32 0.12 -22.65
C CYS A 424 19.16 -0.67 -23.30
N ALA A 425 19.45 -1.71 -24.10
CA ALA A 425 18.44 -2.59 -24.69
C ALA A 425 17.66 -3.40 -23.62
N LYS A 426 18.30 -3.77 -22.53
CA LYS A 426 17.71 -4.57 -21.45
C LYS A 426 17.69 -3.79 -20.13
N ARG A 427 16.50 -3.59 -19.58
CA ARG A 427 16.28 -2.88 -18.30
C ARG A 427 17.06 -3.47 -17.11
N SER A 428 17.42 -4.76 -17.17
CA SER A 428 18.13 -5.48 -16.10
C SER A 428 19.64 -5.31 -16.13
N THR A 429 20.21 -4.74 -17.20
CA THR A 429 21.66 -4.59 -17.39
C THR A 429 22.15 -3.15 -17.32
N CYS A 430 21.24 -2.16 -17.36
CA CYS A 430 21.63 -0.76 -17.34
C CYS A 430 22.25 -0.32 -16.00
N THR A 431 23.30 0.49 -16.10
CA THR A 431 24.08 1.07 -15.00
C THR A 431 24.13 2.59 -15.11
N LEU A 432 24.76 3.27 -14.13
CA LEU A 432 24.96 4.72 -14.19
C LEU A 432 25.86 5.13 -15.36
N SER A 433 26.90 4.37 -15.67
CA SER A 433 27.77 4.67 -16.82
C SER A 433 27.03 4.61 -18.14
N ASP A 434 26.05 3.70 -18.27
CA ASP A 434 25.20 3.61 -19.46
C ASP A 434 24.26 4.83 -19.59
N LEU A 435 23.76 5.37 -18.47
CA LEU A 435 22.98 6.62 -18.47
C LEU A 435 23.83 7.79 -18.98
N ILE A 436 25.03 7.95 -18.44
CA ILE A 436 25.96 9.05 -18.84
C ILE A 436 26.26 8.97 -20.34
N ARG A 437 26.57 7.74 -20.83
CA ARG A 437 26.81 7.51 -22.25
C ARG A 437 25.58 7.79 -23.12
N LEU A 438 24.39 7.30 -22.68
CA LEU A 438 23.14 7.56 -23.39
C LEU A 438 22.84 9.06 -23.47
N PHE A 439 22.99 9.79 -22.36
CA PHE A 439 22.76 11.22 -22.30
C PHE A 439 23.71 11.98 -23.23
N SER A 440 24.99 11.63 -23.24
CA SER A 440 25.96 12.21 -24.19
C SER A 440 25.59 11.93 -25.65
N VAL A 441 25.14 10.72 -25.99
CA VAL A 441 24.72 10.39 -27.36
C VAL A 441 23.49 11.17 -27.79
N LEU A 442 22.54 11.43 -26.87
CA LEU A 442 21.31 12.14 -27.16
C LEU A 442 21.49 13.66 -27.29
N TYR A 443 22.45 14.23 -26.55
CA TYR A 443 22.57 15.68 -26.41
C TYR A 443 23.95 16.25 -26.79
N ALA A 444 24.89 15.42 -27.29
CA ALA A 444 26.19 15.88 -27.79
C ALA A 444 26.11 16.66 -29.12
N ALA A 445 24.94 16.77 -29.71
CA ALA A 445 24.70 17.46 -31.00
C ALA A 445 23.74 18.68 -30.85
N ALA A 446 23.49 19.12 -29.60
CA ALA A 446 22.67 20.32 -29.36
C ALA A 446 23.60 21.52 -28.90
#